data_6e6b1d214eee4fab2fbba7c62b6d880b
#
_entry.id   6e6b1d214eee4fab2fbba7c62b6d880b
#
_cell.length_a   1.000
_cell.length_b   1.000
_cell.length_c   1.000
_cell.angle_alpha   90.00
_cell.angle_beta   90.00
_cell.angle_gamma   90.00
#
_symmetry.space_group_name_H-M   'P 1'
#
loop_
_entity.id
_entity.type
_entity.pdbx_description
1 polymer ?
#
loop_
_entity_poly.entity_id
_entity_poly.type
_entity_poly.pdbx_seq_one_letter_code
_entity_poly.pdbx_strand_id
1 'polypeptide(L)'
;GILLIFGVAVYRSISTTVTHHLDEMLRRTAQTVYTNTSLDETGRLTNPSLAFLNLPADVFVQLWGRNNTLRAASPNLLSMSRALDPAGLQRTLPIFRDVSHPSYQLRVLTVPLQISDRLVGRLQVGTRLDLVLVTQRSLSLVLIVGTSLTLLAAGLAAWLSTRQALRPLDNVTKTA
;
A
#
# COMPACT_ATOMS: atom_id res chain seq x y z
N GLY A 1 3.70 26.88 -13.41
CA GLY A 1 4.91 26.26 -12.81
C GLY A 1 4.70 25.78 -11.39
N ILE A 2 4.35 26.66 -10.45
CA ILE A 2 4.29 26.38 -8.99
C ILE A 2 3.24 25.33 -8.65
N LEU A 3 2.05 25.38 -9.27
CA LEU A 3 0.97 24.41 -9.04
C LEU A 3 1.33 22.99 -9.48
N LEU A 4 2.10 22.83 -10.56
CA LEU A 4 2.59 21.53 -11.02
C LEU A 4 3.60 20.94 -10.03
N ILE A 5 4.53 21.76 -9.55
CA ILE A 5 5.53 21.35 -8.56
C ILE A 5 4.85 20.92 -7.26
N PHE A 6 3.87 21.70 -6.80
CA PHE A 6 3.09 21.40 -5.62
C PHE A 6 2.29 20.09 -5.78
N GLY A 7 1.63 19.88 -6.94
CA GLY A 7 0.91 18.65 -7.25
C GLY A 7 1.81 17.40 -7.23
N VAL A 8 2.99 17.50 -7.82
CA VAL A 8 3.98 16.40 -7.81
C VAL A 8 4.51 16.14 -6.40
N ALA A 9 4.78 17.19 -5.61
CA ALA A 9 5.24 17.06 -4.24
C ALA A 9 4.19 16.38 -3.35
N VAL A 10 2.93 16.79 -3.45
CA VAL A 10 1.80 16.18 -2.73
C VAL A 10 1.62 14.72 -3.13
N TYR A 11 1.65 14.41 -4.44
CA TYR A 11 1.53 13.04 -4.94
C TYR A 11 2.64 12.13 -4.38
N ARG A 12 3.90 12.59 -4.40
CA ARG A 12 5.03 11.83 -3.83
C ARG A 12 4.90 11.65 -2.32
N SER A 13 4.50 12.70 -1.60
CA SER A 13 4.32 12.63 -0.14
C SER A 13 3.25 11.60 0.25
N ILE A 14 2.12 11.58 -0.45
CA ILE A 14 1.04 10.61 -0.18
C ILE A 14 1.50 9.18 -0.50
N SER A 15 2.19 8.97 -1.62
CA SER A 15 2.66 7.64 -2.03
C SER A 15 3.63 7.02 -1.01
N THR A 16 4.57 7.80 -0.48
CA THR A 16 5.53 7.31 0.54
C THR A 16 4.84 7.00 1.86
N THR A 17 3.91 7.83 2.31
CA THR A 17 3.18 7.64 3.58
C THR A 17 2.36 6.35 3.59
N VAL A 18 1.69 6.02 2.49
CA VAL A 18 0.88 4.81 2.38
C VAL A 18 1.75 3.55 2.43
N THR A 19 2.87 3.53 1.72
CA THR A 19 3.78 2.39 1.74
C THR A 19 4.35 2.14 3.14
N HIS A 20 4.71 3.20 3.87
CA HIS A 20 5.17 3.09 5.25
C HIS A 20 4.09 2.52 6.18
N HIS A 21 2.85 2.93 6.01
CA HIS A 21 1.76 2.43 6.85
C HIS A 21 1.49 0.93 6.61
N LEU A 22 1.54 0.49 5.35
CA LEU A 22 1.44 -0.93 5.00
C LEU A 22 2.61 -1.75 5.56
N ASP A 23 3.83 -1.24 5.44
CA ASP A 23 5.02 -1.92 5.97
C ASP A 23 4.94 -2.09 7.50
N GLU A 24 4.46 -1.08 8.22
CA GLU A 24 4.27 -1.14 9.66
C GLU A 24 3.16 -2.14 10.04
N MET A 25 2.04 -2.16 9.31
CA MET A 25 0.98 -3.13 9.51
C MET A 25 1.49 -4.57 9.29
N LEU A 26 2.24 -4.81 8.21
CA LEU A 26 2.84 -6.11 7.93
C LEU A 26 3.82 -6.54 9.02
N ARG A 27 4.64 -5.61 9.54
CA ARG A 27 5.56 -5.88 10.65
C ARG A 27 4.82 -6.29 11.92
N ARG A 28 3.79 -5.55 12.31
CA ARG A 28 2.97 -5.86 13.51
C ARG A 28 2.30 -7.22 13.36
N THR A 29 1.72 -7.51 12.21
CA THR A 29 1.12 -8.82 11.93
C THR A 29 2.16 -9.93 12.00
N ALA A 30 3.33 -9.72 11.38
CA ALA A 30 4.44 -10.68 11.42
C ALA A 30 4.90 -10.93 12.87
N GLN A 31 4.99 -9.89 13.69
CA GLN A 31 5.38 -10.01 15.10
C GLN A 31 4.35 -10.78 15.92
N THR A 32 3.06 -10.52 15.72
CA THR A 32 1.98 -11.26 16.38
C THR A 32 2.02 -12.74 16.02
N VAL A 33 2.23 -13.06 14.73
CA VAL A 33 2.35 -14.45 14.29
C VAL A 33 3.63 -15.10 14.83
N TYR A 34 4.74 -14.38 14.82
CA TYR A 34 6.03 -14.86 15.31
C TYR A 34 5.96 -15.26 16.79
N THR A 35 5.38 -14.43 17.65
CA THR A 35 5.26 -14.70 19.10
C THR A 35 4.38 -15.91 19.41
N ASN A 36 3.45 -16.24 18.52
CA ASN A 36 2.58 -17.41 18.65
C ASN A 36 3.08 -18.65 17.90
N THR A 37 4.25 -18.55 17.27
CA THR A 37 4.86 -19.67 16.54
C THR A 37 5.80 -20.42 17.44
N SER A 38 5.63 -21.74 17.52
CA SER A 38 6.45 -22.63 18.34
C SER A 38 6.92 -23.83 17.51
N LEU A 39 7.85 -24.59 18.08
CA LEU A 39 8.20 -25.91 17.56
C LEU A 39 7.34 -26.95 18.27
N ASP A 40 6.82 -27.91 17.53
CA ASP A 40 6.19 -29.09 18.10
C ASP A 40 7.25 -30.07 18.65
N GLU A 41 6.80 -31.17 19.29
CA GLU A 41 7.67 -32.21 19.84
C GLU A 41 8.60 -32.84 18.77
N THR A 42 8.26 -32.72 17.50
CA THR A 42 9.04 -33.22 16.37
C THR A 42 10.00 -32.18 15.79
N GLY A 43 10.10 -30.99 16.40
CA GLY A 43 10.93 -29.89 15.93
C GLY A 43 10.39 -29.20 14.66
N ARG A 44 9.12 -29.36 14.36
CA ARG A 44 8.47 -28.70 13.22
C ARG A 44 7.78 -27.42 13.67
N LEU A 45 7.85 -26.40 12.84
CA LEU A 45 7.13 -25.17 13.07
C LEU A 45 5.62 -25.41 13.06
N THR A 46 4.96 -24.96 14.10
CA THR A 46 3.51 -24.93 14.24
C THR A 46 3.03 -23.60 14.77
N ASN A 47 1.88 -23.19 14.32
CA ASN A 47 1.16 -22.04 14.87
C ASN A 47 -0.33 -22.38 14.95
N PRO A 48 -0.77 -22.97 16.06
CA PRO A 48 -2.16 -23.39 16.22
C PRO A 48 -3.13 -22.21 16.21
N SER A 49 -2.65 -21.01 16.51
CA SER A 49 -3.45 -19.79 16.52
C SER A 49 -3.70 -19.22 15.13
N LEU A 50 -2.94 -19.63 14.10
CA LEU A 50 -3.03 -19.03 12.78
C LEU A 50 -4.42 -19.19 12.13
N ALA A 51 -5.08 -20.34 12.39
CA ALA A 51 -6.44 -20.59 11.92
C ALA A 51 -7.51 -19.73 12.62
N PHE A 52 -7.21 -19.24 13.81
CA PHE A 52 -8.12 -18.45 14.66
C PHE A 52 -7.75 -16.97 14.71
N LEU A 53 -6.63 -16.56 14.09
CA LEU A 53 -6.28 -15.17 13.97
C LEU A 53 -7.32 -14.45 13.10
N ASN A 54 -8.00 -13.49 13.72
CA ASN A 54 -8.97 -12.65 13.05
C ASN A 54 -8.23 -11.62 12.17
N LEU A 55 -7.66 -12.12 11.06
CA LEU A 55 -6.93 -11.31 10.11
C LEU A 55 -7.92 -10.59 9.18
N PRO A 56 -7.65 -9.35 8.79
CA PRO A 56 -8.37 -8.71 7.69
C PRO A 56 -8.38 -9.61 6.44
N ALA A 57 -9.44 -9.56 5.67
CA ALA A 57 -9.62 -10.43 4.50
C ALA A 57 -8.54 -10.24 3.41
N ASP A 58 -7.90 -9.09 3.39
CA ASP A 58 -6.82 -8.70 2.48
C ASP A 58 -5.41 -9.01 3.01
N VAL A 59 -5.30 -9.56 4.22
CA VAL A 59 -4.02 -9.95 4.82
C VAL A 59 -3.84 -11.46 4.70
N PHE A 60 -2.72 -11.85 4.14
CA PHE A 60 -2.33 -13.23 3.86
C PHE A 60 -1.12 -13.62 4.70
N VAL A 61 -1.14 -14.79 5.30
CA VAL A 61 -0.04 -15.29 6.11
C VAL A 61 0.31 -16.71 5.69
N GLN A 62 1.60 -16.98 5.51
CA GLN A 62 2.13 -18.32 5.25
C GLN A 62 3.34 -18.59 6.15
N LEU A 63 3.36 -19.76 6.74
CA LEU A 63 4.46 -20.27 7.54
C LEU A 63 5.17 -21.39 6.77
N TRP A 64 6.43 -21.18 6.49
CA TRP A 64 7.26 -22.10 5.71
C TRP A 64 8.32 -22.72 6.59
N GLY A 65 8.47 -24.05 6.51
CA GLY A 65 9.55 -24.77 7.18
C GLY A 65 10.90 -24.54 6.47
N ARG A 66 11.97 -24.99 7.12
CA ARG A 66 13.34 -24.86 6.61
C ARG A 66 13.53 -25.43 5.20
N ASN A 67 12.81 -26.50 4.86
CA ASN A 67 12.89 -27.18 3.56
C ASN A 67 11.93 -26.58 2.52
N ASN A 68 11.48 -25.33 2.69
CA ASN A 68 10.50 -24.68 1.84
C ASN A 68 9.17 -25.47 1.72
N THR A 69 8.79 -26.18 2.77
CA THR A 69 7.49 -26.85 2.87
C THR A 69 6.51 -25.93 3.59
N LEU A 70 5.32 -25.76 3.03
CA LEU A 70 4.26 -24.99 3.68
C LEU A 70 3.81 -25.73 4.95
N ARG A 71 3.82 -25.05 6.09
CA ARG A 71 3.44 -25.61 7.40
C ARG A 71 2.07 -25.14 7.86
N ALA A 72 1.80 -23.87 7.65
CA ALA A 72 0.51 -23.30 7.95
C ALA A 72 0.23 -22.12 7.00
N ALA A 73 -1.04 -21.86 6.74
CA ALA A 73 -1.49 -20.70 5.97
C ALA A 73 -2.76 -20.14 6.61
N SER A 74 -2.98 -18.83 6.43
CA SER A 74 -4.22 -18.19 6.85
C SER A 74 -5.42 -18.77 6.09
N PRO A 75 -6.62 -18.77 6.68
CA PRO A 75 -7.81 -19.40 6.09
C PRO A 75 -8.16 -18.89 4.69
N ASN A 76 -7.86 -17.62 4.40
CA ASN A 76 -8.08 -17.00 3.08
C ASN A 76 -7.08 -17.46 1.99
N LEU A 77 -6.09 -18.31 2.34
CA LEU A 77 -5.10 -18.91 1.43
C LEU A 77 -5.19 -20.45 1.34
N LEU A 78 -6.21 -21.09 1.89
CA LEU A 78 -6.31 -22.56 1.99
C LEU A 78 -6.20 -23.28 0.63
N SER A 79 -6.50 -22.61 -0.48
CA SER A 79 -6.37 -23.16 -1.84
C SER A 79 -5.00 -22.87 -2.48
N MET A 80 -4.12 -22.08 -1.84
CA MET A 80 -2.87 -21.64 -2.42
C MET A 80 -1.68 -22.32 -1.73
N SER A 81 -1.12 -23.36 -2.37
CA SER A 81 0.10 -24.04 -1.89
C SER A 81 1.41 -23.37 -2.33
N ARG A 82 1.31 -22.34 -3.19
CA ARG A 82 2.48 -21.60 -3.69
C ARG A 82 2.85 -20.47 -2.73
N ALA A 83 4.16 -20.20 -2.59
CA ALA A 83 4.65 -19.09 -1.79
C ALA A 83 4.16 -17.73 -2.32
N LEU A 84 3.80 -16.83 -1.42
CA LEU A 84 3.47 -15.43 -1.75
C LEU A 84 4.65 -14.72 -2.42
N ASP A 85 5.86 -14.91 -1.86
CA ASP A 85 7.12 -14.48 -2.47
C ASP A 85 8.12 -15.65 -2.53
N PRO A 86 8.20 -16.37 -3.66
CA PRO A 86 9.15 -17.48 -3.82
C PRO A 86 10.62 -17.07 -3.69
N ALA A 87 10.95 -15.85 -4.15
CA ALA A 87 12.32 -15.35 -4.07
C ALA A 87 12.71 -14.91 -2.64
N GLY A 88 11.73 -14.45 -1.85
CA GLY A 88 11.92 -14.13 -0.44
C GLY A 88 12.27 -15.35 0.40
N LEU A 89 11.80 -16.55 0.02
CA LEU A 89 12.15 -17.80 0.72
C LEU A 89 13.65 -18.14 0.70
N GLN A 90 14.43 -17.53 -0.20
CA GLN A 90 15.87 -17.74 -0.27
C GLN A 90 16.67 -16.74 0.56
N ARG A 91 15.99 -15.72 1.13
CA ARG A 91 16.65 -14.67 1.90
C ARG A 91 16.82 -15.06 3.36
N THR A 92 17.87 -14.52 3.96
CA THR A 92 18.23 -14.74 5.38
C THR A 92 17.92 -13.53 6.26
N LEU A 93 17.57 -12.38 5.64
CA LEU A 93 17.19 -11.15 6.31
C LEU A 93 15.73 -10.80 5.99
N PRO A 94 15.04 -10.10 6.90
CA PRO A 94 13.71 -9.59 6.63
C PRO A 94 13.71 -8.69 5.40
N ILE A 95 12.76 -8.90 4.49
CA ILE A 95 12.67 -8.14 3.24
C ILE A 95 11.22 -7.88 2.88
N PHE A 96 10.95 -6.62 2.45
CA PHE A 96 9.70 -6.23 1.80
C PHE A 96 9.85 -6.33 0.29
N ARG A 97 8.87 -6.92 -0.37
CA ARG A 97 8.85 -7.02 -1.82
C ARG A 97 7.45 -6.84 -2.36
N ASP A 98 7.38 -6.16 -3.50
CA ASP A 98 6.16 -6.10 -4.30
C ASP A 98 6.18 -7.27 -5.27
N VAL A 99 5.18 -8.14 -5.16
CA VAL A 99 5.04 -9.34 -5.98
C VAL A 99 3.82 -9.16 -6.87
N SER A 100 4.08 -9.19 -8.18
CA SER A 100 3.01 -9.12 -9.18
C SER A 100 2.45 -10.51 -9.46
N HIS A 101 1.15 -10.65 -9.27
CA HIS A 101 0.37 -11.80 -9.72
C HIS A 101 -0.50 -11.36 -10.91
N PRO A 102 -0.91 -12.25 -11.83
CA PRO A 102 -1.71 -11.88 -12.99
C PRO A 102 -2.97 -11.06 -12.68
N SER A 103 -3.58 -11.27 -11.52
CA SER A 103 -4.84 -10.66 -11.13
C SER A 103 -4.72 -9.59 -10.03
N TYR A 104 -3.57 -9.46 -9.35
CA TYR A 104 -3.38 -8.53 -8.23
C TYR A 104 -1.89 -8.29 -7.94
N GLN A 105 -1.61 -7.21 -7.24
CA GLN A 105 -0.29 -6.93 -6.70
C GLN A 105 -0.30 -7.11 -5.18
N LEU A 106 0.74 -7.77 -4.68
CA LEU A 106 0.95 -8.00 -3.24
C LEU A 106 2.18 -7.26 -2.75
N ARG A 107 2.06 -6.62 -1.60
CA ARG A 107 3.20 -6.25 -0.78
C ARG A 107 3.44 -7.37 0.21
N VAL A 108 4.61 -8.00 0.15
CA VAL A 108 4.96 -9.16 0.98
C VAL A 108 6.16 -8.84 1.84
N LEU A 109 6.04 -9.08 3.13
CA LEU A 109 7.13 -9.13 4.09
C LEU A 109 7.52 -10.58 4.32
N THR A 110 8.75 -10.94 4.02
CA THR A 110 9.32 -12.24 4.39
C THR A 110 10.27 -12.07 5.57
N VAL A 111 10.02 -12.80 6.66
CA VAL A 111 10.82 -12.78 7.89
C VAL A 111 11.40 -14.16 8.13
N PRO A 112 12.73 -14.30 8.29
CA PRO A 112 13.33 -15.56 8.73
C PRO A 112 12.98 -15.84 10.19
N LEU A 113 12.55 -17.05 10.48
CA LEU A 113 12.27 -17.52 11.85
C LEU A 113 13.50 -18.19 12.40
N GLN A 114 14.03 -17.64 13.48
CA GLN A 114 15.21 -18.18 14.17
C GLN A 114 14.85 -18.55 15.61
N ILE A 115 15.25 -19.74 16.01
CA ILE A 115 15.15 -20.21 17.41
C ILE A 115 16.55 -20.65 17.82
N SER A 116 17.08 -20.10 18.91
CA SER A 116 18.45 -20.36 19.38
C SER A 116 19.50 -20.23 18.27
N ASP A 117 19.45 -19.12 17.50
CA ASP A 117 20.34 -18.80 16.39
C ASP A 117 20.28 -19.77 15.18
N ARG A 118 19.33 -20.68 15.16
CA ARG A 118 19.11 -21.59 14.03
C ARG A 118 17.90 -21.18 13.21
N LEU A 119 18.09 -21.08 11.90
CA LEU A 119 16.97 -20.85 10.99
C LEU A 119 16.08 -22.10 10.98
N VAL A 120 14.84 -21.95 11.47
CA VAL A 120 13.86 -23.03 11.54
C VAL A 120 12.78 -22.91 10.45
N GLY A 121 12.63 -21.73 9.87
CA GLY A 121 11.69 -21.51 8.79
C GLY A 121 11.61 -20.06 8.37
N ARG A 122 10.53 -19.72 7.67
CA ARG A 122 10.24 -18.36 7.22
C ARG A 122 8.76 -18.07 7.33
N LEU A 123 8.46 -16.85 7.73
CA LEU A 123 7.11 -16.30 7.77
C LEU A 123 6.95 -15.33 6.62
N GLN A 124 5.90 -15.49 5.83
CA GLN A 124 5.49 -14.54 4.82
C GLN A 124 4.17 -13.93 5.21
N VAL A 125 4.13 -12.60 5.25
CA VAL A 125 2.90 -11.82 5.47
C VAL A 125 2.72 -10.90 4.28
N GLY A 126 1.59 -10.97 3.64
CA GLY A 126 1.28 -10.17 2.46
C GLY A 126 -0.05 -9.46 2.57
N THR A 127 -0.17 -8.34 1.88
CA THR A 127 -1.45 -7.62 1.69
C THR A 127 -1.59 -7.14 0.25
N ARG A 128 -2.83 -6.92 -0.17
CA ARG A 128 -3.13 -6.46 -1.52
C ARG A 128 -2.86 -4.97 -1.67
N LEU A 129 -2.03 -4.63 -2.65
CA LEU A 129 -1.73 -3.24 -3.00
C LEU A 129 -2.83 -2.60 -3.86
N ASP A 130 -3.50 -3.38 -4.69
CA ASP A 130 -4.49 -2.90 -5.64
C ASP A 130 -5.68 -2.22 -4.96
N LEU A 131 -6.16 -2.72 -3.84
CA LEU A 131 -7.26 -2.12 -3.08
C LEU A 131 -6.92 -0.70 -2.58
N VAL A 132 -5.69 -0.51 -2.14
CA VAL A 132 -5.20 0.79 -1.66
C VAL A 132 -4.98 1.76 -2.82
N LEU A 133 -4.41 1.28 -3.93
CA LEU A 133 -4.12 2.09 -5.11
C LEU A 133 -5.40 2.56 -5.82
N VAL A 134 -6.45 1.74 -5.90
CA VAL A 134 -7.73 2.12 -6.51
C VAL A 134 -8.39 3.26 -5.74
N THR A 135 -8.43 3.17 -4.41
CA THR A 135 -9.01 4.23 -3.57
C THR A 135 -8.22 5.55 -3.70
N GLN A 136 -6.90 5.46 -3.71
CA GLN A 136 -6.02 6.63 -3.89
C GLN A 136 -6.17 7.29 -5.26
N ARG A 137 -6.29 6.50 -6.32
CA ARG A 137 -6.45 7.01 -7.69
C ARG A 137 -7.77 7.76 -7.86
N SER A 138 -8.84 7.26 -7.26
CA SER A 138 -10.15 7.93 -7.27
C SER A 138 -10.11 9.27 -6.54
N LEU A 139 -9.50 9.34 -5.36
CA LEU A 139 -9.36 10.59 -4.60
C LEU A 139 -8.48 11.61 -5.33
N SER A 140 -7.38 11.19 -5.94
CA SER A 140 -6.49 12.09 -6.69
C SER A 140 -7.18 12.67 -7.93
N LEU A 141 -7.99 11.89 -8.64
CA LEU A 141 -8.77 12.38 -9.78
C LEU A 141 -9.79 13.44 -9.34
N VAL A 142 -10.52 13.20 -8.25
CA VAL A 142 -11.50 14.17 -7.71
C VAL A 142 -10.80 15.48 -7.32
N LEU A 143 -9.65 15.41 -6.68
CA LEU A 143 -8.86 16.60 -6.31
C LEU A 143 -8.36 17.35 -7.55
N ILE A 144 -7.81 16.67 -8.53
CA ILE A 144 -7.30 17.31 -9.76
C ILE A 144 -8.44 17.99 -10.53
N VAL A 145 -9.54 17.27 -10.75
CA VAL A 145 -10.71 17.83 -11.48
C VAL A 145 -11.32 18.99 -10.70
N GLY A 146 -11.52 18.84 -9.39
CA GLY A 146 -12.09 19.89 -8.52
C GLY A 146 -11.22 21.15 -8.51
N THR A 147 -9.90 21.01 -8.35
CA THR A 147 -8.96 22.13 -8.36
C THR A 147 -8.93 22.84 -9.73
N SER A 148 -8.93 22.05 -10.81
CA SER A 148 -8.93 22.62 -12.17
C SER A 148 -10.21 23.41 -12.46
N LEU A 149 -11.36 22.89 -12.03
CA LEU A 149 -12.65 23.56 -12.23
C LEU A 149 -12.73 24.86 -11.42
N THR A 150 -12.24 24.86 -10.19
CA THR A 150 -12.20 26.06 -9.33
C THR A 150 -11.30 27.14 -9.94
N LEU A 151 -10.13 26.77 -10.46
CA LEU A 151 -9.23 27.71 -11.12
C LEU A 151 -9.84 28.31 -12.40
N LEU A 152 -10.53 27.50 -13.19
CA LEU A 152 -11.24 28.00 -14.39
C LEU A 152 -12.35 28.96 -13.99
N ALA A 153 -13.16 28.65 -12.99
CA ALA A 153 -14.22 29.53 -12.53
C ALA A 153 -13.66 30.85 -11.98
N ALA A 154 -12.59 30.83 -11.17
CA ALA A 154 -11.93 32.01 -10.66
C ALA A 154 -11.32 32.87 -11.79
N GLY A 155 -10.71 32.24 -12.79
CA GLY A 155 -10.17 32.94 -13.96
C GLY A 155 -11.24 33.62 -14.80
N LEU A 156 -12.37 32.95 -15.01
CA LEU A 156 -13.52 33.53 -15.72
C LEU A 156 -14.12 34.69 -14.94
N ALA A 157 -14.30 34.56 -13.63
CA ALA A 157 -14.81 35.63 -12.78
C ALA A 157 -13.91 36.88 -12.81
N ALA A 158 -12.59 36.69 -12.69
CA ALA A 158 -11.61 37.75 -12.78
C ALA A 158 -11.64 38.44 -14.14
N TRP A 159 -11.70 37.65 -15.25
CA TRP A 159 -11.79 38.20 -16.61
C TRP A 159 -13.07 39.02 -16.82
N LEU A 160 -14.22 38.53 -16.37
CA LEU A 160 -15.50 39.26 -16.48
C LEU A 160 -15.47 40.56 -15.67
N SER A 161 -14.94 40.53 -14.46
CA SER A 161 -14.81 41.71 -13.59
C SER A 161 -13.92 42.79 -14.23
N THR A 162 -12.77 42.38 -14.81
CA THR A 162 -11.87 43.29 -15.51
C THR A 162 -12.54 43.91 -16.76
N ARG A 163 -13.28 43.10 -17.52
CA ARG A 163 -13.99 43.58 -18.70
C ARG A 163 -15.12 44.55 -18.35
N GLN A 164 -15.82 44.39 -17.23
CA GLN A 164 -16.84 45.30 -16.75
C GLN A 164 -16.24 46.62 -16.27
N ALA A 165 -15.09 46.58 -15.58
CA ALA A 165 -14.40 47.77 -15.06
C ALA A 165 -13.84 48.68 -16.17
N LEU A 166 -13.52 48.15 -17.34
CA LEU A 166 -12.97 48.90 -18.48
C LEU A 166 -14.04 49.51 -19.40
N ARG A 167 -15.32 49.07 -19.33
CA ARG A 167 -16.42 49.60 -20.17
C ARG A 167 -16.74 51.09 -19.99
N PRO A 168 -16.63 51.74 -18.79
CA PRO A 168 -16.97 53.15 -18.69
C PRO A 168 -15.94 54.12 -19.30
N LEU A 169 -14.73 53.67 -19.68
CA LEU A 169 -13.72 54.55 -20.26
C LEU A 169 -13.94 54.88 -21.75
N ASP A 170 -14.71 54.05 -22.45
CA ASP A 170 -15.05 54.29 -23.88
C ASP A 170 -16.08 55.42 -24.10
N ASN A 171 -16.83 55.81 -23.05
CA ASN A 171 -17.84 56.84 -23.14
C ASN A 171 -17.29 58.27 -22.88
N VAL A 172 -16.06 58.42 -22.35
CA VAL A 172 -15.48 59.72 -22.01
C VAL A 172 -14.75 60.32 -23.24
N THR A 173 -14.34 59.51 -24.21
CA THR A 173 -13.62 59.97 -25.39
C THR A 173 -14.52 60.43 -26.54
N LYS A 174 -15.82 60.32 -26.44
CA LYS A 174 -16.76 60.76 -27.49
C LYS A 174 -17.37 62.14 -27.26
N THR A 175 -17.01 62.88 -26.23
CA THR A 175 -17.57 64.20 -25.93
C THR A 175 -16.49 65.30 -25.91
N ALA A 176 -15.44 65.17 -26.67
CA ALA A 176 -14.45 66.21 -26.91
C ALA A 176 -14.39 66.53 -28.39
#